data_1d06245b656241561ffd75e6f2f72ea2
#
_entry.id   1d06245b656241561ffd75e6f2f72ea2
#
_cell.length_a   1.000
_cell.length_b   1.000
_cell.length_c   1.000
_cell.angle_alpha   90.00
_cell.angle_beta   90.00
_cell.angle_gamma   90.00
#
_symmetry.space_group_name_H-M   'P 1'
#
loop_
_entity.id
_entity.type
_entity.pdbx_description
1 polymer ?
#
loop_
_entity_poly.entity_id
_entity_poly.type
_entity_poly.pdbx_seq_one_letter_code
_entity_poly.pdbx_strand_id
1 'polypeptide(L)'
;MRIRAAVGFLVLMAVSWGAAQHSAQAEPAGQDRAGAAHPVAIPHSRDISFHGKTGGRDIRLLVWVPPGDAPKNGYPVLYALDGGQLFGMFSDFAQSAAVRARMTGRDPALIVAVTYPEGEFSFDRRIRDLTPPSDRDGYDMPARPNGLPWPELGGADAWLDMIENDIKPFVAAHFPVDETRETLWGHSFGGMTVLHAAFARPGAFDAYVAVSPSLWFNDGQLMREAKRFLGTPASGKPVPLLMMAGGAEQSLDDWEKRSEHADRFRAWKENNRMIGNARDLAALIEEKGAARIALTFDIVPGLDHGSIRGAAVPRGIDFAGERR
;
A
#
# COMPACT_ATOMS: atom_id res chain seq x y z
N MET A 1 -6.91 15.83 -59.61
CA MET A 1 -6.05 14.86 -58.92
C MET A 1 -6.46 14.89 -57.45
N ARG A 2 -7.21 13.88 -57.01
CA ARG A 2 -7.83 13.84 -55.68
C ARG A 2 -6.87 13.11 -54.73
N ILE A 3 -6.37 13.80 -53.71
CA ILE A 3 -5.58 13.21 -52.64
C ILE A 3 -6.57 12.78 -51.55
N ARG A 4 -6.64 11.48 -51.31
CA ARG A 4 -7.41 10.89 -50.19
C ARG A 4 -6.56 11.00 -48.92
N ALA A 5 -7.07 11.73 -47.95
CA ALA A 5 -6.54 11.69 -46.59
C ALA A 5 -6.96 10.36 -45.91
N ALA A 6 -5.99 9.56 -45.52
CA ALA A 6 -6.21 8.40 -44.68
C ALA A 6 -6.29 8.86 -43.20
N VAL A 7 -7.47 8.73 -42.64
CA VAL A 7 -7.70 8.92 -41.22
C VAL A 7 -7.25 7.64 -40.50
N GLY A 8 -6.08 7.72 -39.88
CA GLY A 8 -5.59 6.66 -38.99
C GLY A 8 -6.39 6.67 -37.70
N PHE A 9 -7.17 5.64 -37.44
CA PHE A 9 -7.82 5.38 -36.16
C PHE A 9 -6.76 5.05 -35.11
N LEU A 10 -6.54 5.99 -34.19
CA LEU A 10 -5.76 5.77 -33.00
C LEU A 10 -6.61 4.93 -32.02
N VAL A 11 -6.36 3.63 -31.93
CA VAL A 11 -6.94 2.81 -30.88
C VAL A 11 -6.23 3.10 -29.58
N LEU A 12 -6.75 4.04 -28.80
CA LEU A 12 -6.41 4.18 -27.39
C LEU A 12 -6.94 2.94 -26.67
N MET A 13 -6.07 2.00 -26.32
CA MET A 13 -6.37 1.07 -25.25
C MET A 13 -6.30 1.83 -23.91
N ALA A 14 -7.37 2.59 -23.64
CA ALA A 14 -7.73 2.83 -22.28
C ALA A 14 -8.08 1.47 -21.69
N VAL A 15 -7.26 0.93 -20.79
CA VAL A 15 -7.72 -0.11 -19.89
C VAL A 15 -8.70 0.59 -18.94
N SER A 16 -9.90 0.84 -19.47
CA SER A 16 -11.05 1.15 -18.66
C SER A 16 -11.37 -0.14 -17.92
N TRP A 17 -10.99 -0.22 -16.66
CA TRP A 17 -11.69 -1.05 -15.71
C TRP A 17 -13.07 -0.41 -15.54
N GLY A 18 -13.91 -0.60 -16.56
CA GLY A 18 -15.32 -0.32 -16.45
C GLY A 18 -15.86 -1.22 -15.36
N ALA A 19 -16.48 -0.62 -14.37
CA ALA A 19 -17.38 -1.30 -13.47
C ALA A 19 -18.52 -1.88 -14.29
N ALA A 20 -18.28 -3.02 -14.93
CA ALA A 20 -19.33 -3.89 -15.39
C ALA A 20 -19.81 -4.63 -14.14
N GLN A 21 -20.93 -4.20 -13.58
CA GLN A 21 -21.80 -5.08 -12.83
C GLN A 21 -22.26 -6.18 -13.80
N HIS A 22 -21.40 -7.14 -14.02
CA HIS A 22 -21.81 -8.43 -14.50
C HIS A 22 -21.85 -9.34 -13.28
N SER A 23 -23.04 -9.48 -12.73
CA SER A 23 -23.44 -10.79 -12.25
C SER A 23 -23.20 -11.73 -13.42
N ALA A 24 -22.02 -12.31 -13.49
CA ALA A 24 -21.74 -13.39 -14.40
C ALA A 24 -22.52 -14.61 -13.90
N GLN A 25 -23.80 -14.63 -14.18
CA GLN A 25 -24.55 -15.86 -14.34
C GLN A 25 -24.14 -16.38 -15.72
N ALA A 26 -23.00 -17.04 -15.77
CA ALA A 26 -22.75 -17.98 -16.84
C ALA A 26 -23.71 -19.16 -16.59
N GLU A 27 -24.83 -19.22 -17.28
CA GLU A 27 -25.61 -20.45 -17.38
C GLU A 27 -24.71 -21.50 -18.05
N PRO A 28 -24.47 -22.64 -17.40
CA PRO A 28 -23.73 -23.71 -18.05
C PRO A 28 -24.68 -24.36 -19.07
N ALA A 29 -24.32 -24.28 -20.36
CA ALA A 29 -24.87 -25.15 -21.37
C ALA A 29 -24.37 -26.59 -21.12
N GLY A 30 -25.27 -27.48 -20.63
CA GLY A 30 -24.98 -28.89 -20.42
C GLY A 30 -25.38 -29.35 -19.02
N GLN A 31 -26.49 -30.10 -18.97
CA GLN A 31 -26.87 -30.89 -17.78
C GLN A 31 -25.82 -31.98 -17.56
N ASP A 32 -24.81 -31.72 -16.72
CA ASP A 32 -23.99 -32.77 -16.12
C ASP A 32 -23.50 -32.34 -14.72
N ARG A 33 -24.15 -32.93 -13.70
CA ARG A 33 -23.65 -33.17 -12.33
C ARG A 33 -22.81 -32.07 -11.61
N ALA A 34 -22.88 -30.83 -12.01
CA ALA A 34 -22.35 -29.75 -11.22
C ALA A 34 -23.33 -29.45 -10.06
N GLY A 35 -22.86 -29.58 -8.84
CA GLY A 35 -23.61 -29.10 -7.65
C GLY A 35 -23.89 -27.60 -7.77
N ALA A 36 -24.78 -27.07 -6.94
CA ALA A 36 -25.05 -25.64 -6.89
C ALA A 36 -23.76 -24.84 -6.64
N ALA A 37 -23.48 -23.82 -7.47
CA ALA A 37 -22.37 -22.90 -7.25
C ALA A 37 -22.71 -21.94 -6.08
N HIS A 38 -21.79 -21.79 -5.14
CA HIS A 38 -21.93 -20.87 -4.02
C HIS A 38 -20.79 -19.85 -4.02
N PRO A 39 -21.03 -18.59 -3.65
CA PRO A 39 -19.97 -17.63 -3.40
C PRO A 39 -18.99 -18.14 -2.35
N VAL A 40 -17.70 -17.93 -2.58
CA VAL A 40 -16.66 -18.20 -1.58
C VAL A 40 -16.52 -16.97 -0.68
N ALA A 41 -16.80 -17.13 0.61
CA ALA A 41 -16.54 -16.09 1.61
C ALA A 41 -15.15 -16.28 2.23
N ILE A 42 -14.49 -15.18 2.56
CA ILE A 42 -13.24 -15.21 3.33
C ILE A 42 -13.60 -15.42 4.79
N PRO A 43 -13.20 -16.56 5.42
CA PRO A 43 -13.50 -16.81 6.83
C PRO A 43 -12.90 -15.74 7.74
N HIS A 44 -13.56 -15.51 8.89
CA HIS A 44 -13.10 -14.56 9.92
C HIS A 44 -13.03 -13.10 9.47
N SER A 45 -13.59 -12.75 8.32
CA SER A 45 -13.60 -11.38 7.81
C SER A 45 -14.88 -10.62 8.16
N ARG A 46 -14.77 -9.30 8.15
CA ARG A 46 -15.88 -8.35 8.26
C ARG A 46 -15.71 -7.30 7.17
N ASP A 47 -16.81 -6.88 6.61
CA ASP A 47 -16.93 -5.79 5.65
C ASP A 47 -17.76 -4.68 6.30
N ILE A 48 -17.16 -3.53 6.54
CA ILE A 48 -17.73 -2.46 7.34
C ILE A 48 -17.73 -1.18 6.51
N SER A 49 -18.94 -0.69 6.17
CA SER A 49 -19.10 0.68 5.68
C SER A 49 -18.85 1.65 6.82
N PHE A 50 -17.93 2.57 6.63
CA PHE A 50 -17.48 3.47 7.68
C PHE A 50 -17.53 4.92 7.19
N HIS A 51 -18.15 5.79 8.00
CA HIS A 51 -18.17 7.22 7.77
C HIS A 51 -17.19 7.89 8.74
N GLY A 52 -16.07 8.39 8.21
CA GLY A 52 -15.10 9.14 9.00
C GLY A 52 -15.64 10.51 9.37
N LYS A 53 -15.59 10.86 10.65
CA LYS A 53 -15.98 12.19 11.15
C LYS A 53 -14.99 13.24 10.68
N THR A 54 -13.71 12.88 10.71
CA THR A 54 -12.60 13.69 10.20
C THR A 54 -12.69 13.77 8.68
N GLY A 55 -13.02 14.93 8.15
CA GLY A 55 -13.16 15.18 6.72
C GLY A 55 -14.45 14.64 6.06
N GLY A 56 -15.39 14.03 6.80
CA GLY A 56 -16.70 13.60 6.30
C GLY A 56 -16.64 12.63 5.12
N ARG A 57 -15.74 11.64 5.17
CA ARG A 57 -15.50 10.71 4.06
C ARG A 57 -16.10 9.34 4.32
N ASP A 58 -16.76 8.80 3.30
CA ASP A 58 -17.16 7.41 3.28
C ASP A 58 -15.98 6.53 2.82
N ILE A 59 -15.71 5.51 3.59
CA ILE A 59 -14.70 4.48 3.31
C ILE A 59 -15.25 3.10 3.65
N ARG A 60 -14.51 2.08 3.31
CA ARG A 60 -14.80 0.69 3.63
C ARG A 60 -13.62 0.09 4.39
N LEU A 61 -13.91 -0.56 5.50
CA LEU A 61 -12.94 -1.31 6.27
C LEU A 61 -13.18 -2.80 6.06
N LEU A 62 -12.20 -3.49 5.51
CA LEU A 62 -12.20 -4.95 5.45
C LEU A 62 -11.32 -5.44 6.59
N VAL A 63 -11.94 -6.13 7.56
CA VAL A 63 -11.26 -6.55 8.78
C VAL A 63 -11.17 -8.08 8.80
N TRP A 64 -9.97 -8.62 8.96
CA TRP A 64 -9.76 -10.03 9.24
C TRP A 64 -9.31 -10.21 10.68
N VAL A 65 -10.04 -11.07 11.43
CA VAL A 65 -9.80 -11.33 12.85
C VAL A 65 -9.16 -12.71 13.02
N PRO A 66 -8.03 -12.83 13.74
CA PRO A 66 -7.45 -14.13 14.00
C PRO A 66 -8.43 -15.09 14.70
N PRO A 67 -8.45 -16.39 14.33
CA PRO A 67 -9.31 -17.37 15.00
C PRO A 67 -8.79 -17.69 16.42
N GLY A 68 -9.72 -18.02 17.31
CA GLY A 68 -9.44 -18.39 18.70
C GLY A 68 -9.45 -17.20 19.66
N ASP A 69 -8.92 -17.43 20.88
CA ASP A 69 -8.88 -16.40 21.91
C ASP A 69 -7.79 -15.38 21.64
N ALA A 70 -8.08 -14.11 21.86
CA ALA A 70 -7.10 -13.04 21.74
C ALA A 70 -5.99 -13.19 22.79
N PRO A 71 -4.75 -12.73 22.48
CA PRO A 71 -3.72 -12.55 23.50
C PRO A 71 -4.22 -11.69 24.66
N LYS A 72 -3.60 -11.84 25.84
CA LYS A 72 -4.04 -11.14 27.05
C LYS A 72 -4.18 -9.61 26.86
N ASN A 73 -3.31 -9.00 26.07
CA ASN A 73 -3.31 -7.56 25.79
C ASN A 73 -4.06 -7.21 24.49
N GLY A 74 -4.65 -8.18 23.79
CA GLY A 74 -5.25 -8.02 22.47
C GLY A 74 -4.30 -8.40 21.33
N TYR A 75 -4.81 -8.34 20.10
CA TYR A 75 -4.03 -8.60 18.89
C TYR A 75 -3.22 -7.38 18.47
N PRO A 76 -1.96 -7.54 18.01
CA PRO A 76 -1.33 -6.49 17.23
C PRO A 76 -2.16 -6.19 15.97
N VAL A 77 -2.17 -4.94 15.52
CA VAL A 77 -2.98 -4.52 14.35
C VAL A 77 -2.08 -4.13 13.19
N LEU A 78 -2.43 -4.59 12.00
CA LEU A 78 -1.84 -4.13 10.75
C LEU A 78 -2.90 -3.36 9.96
N TYR A 79 -2.72 -2.04 9.85
CA TYR A 79 -3.51 -1.16 8.98
C TYR A 79 -2.89 -1.14 7.60
N ALA A 80 -3.61 -1.65 6.59
CA ALA A 80 -3.15 -1.73 5.21
C ALA A 80 -3.79 -0.65 4.35
N LEU A 81 -2.98 0.29 3.87
CA LEU A 81 -3.38 1.26 2.84
C LEU A 81 -3.58 0.53 1.51
N ASP A 82 -4.58 0.94 0.71
CA ASP A 82 -5.00 0.23 -0.51
C ASP A 82 -5.37 -1.26 -0.29
N GLY A 83 -5.64 -1.62 0.96
CA GLY A 83 -5.77 -3.02 1.37
C GLY A 83 -6.91 -3.77 0.70
N GLY A 84 -7.91 -3.08 0.15
CA GLY A 84 -9.04 -3.71 -0.52
C GLY A 84 -8.64 -4.61 -1.69
N GLN A 85 -7.63 -4.21 -2.48
CA GLN A 85 -7.11 -5.01 -3.59
C GLN A 85 -6.29 -6.22 -3.15
N LEU A 86 -5.79 -6.22 -1.92
CA LEU A 86 -4.91 -7.24 -1.35
C LEU A 86 -5.56 -8.01 -0.21
N PHE A 87 -6.82 -7.74 0.12
CA PHE A 87 -7.46 -8.29 1.31
C PHE A 87 -7.50 -9.82 1.33
N GLY A 88 -7.78 -10.46 0.20
CA GLY A 88 -7.71 -11.91 0.08
C GLY A 88 -6.32 -12.45 0.43
N MET A 89 -5.27 -11.82 -0.12
CA MET A 89 -3.88 -12.20 0.16
C MET A 89 -3.53 -11.97 1.63
N PHE A 90 -3.89 -10.82 2.20
CA PHE A 90 -3.71 -10.56 3.63
C PHE A 90 -4.39 -11.61 4.49
N SER A 91 -5.64 -11.96 4.17
CA SER A 91 -6.43 -12.94 4.94
C SER A 91 -5.80 -14.34 4.91
N ASP A 92 -5.38 -14.81 3.74
CA ASP A 92 -4.77 -16.15 3.57
C ASP A 92 -3.43 -16.24 4.32
N PHE A 93 -2.56 -15.24 4.16
CA PHE A 93 -1.28 -15.23 4.86
C PHE A 93 -1.44 -14.99 6.37
N ALA A 94 -2.39 -14.17 6.82
CA ALA A 94 -2.67 -13.98 8.24
C ALA A 94 -3.24 -15.26 8.88
N GLN A 95 -4.08 -16.01 8.18
CA GLN A 95 -4.55 -17.32 8.60
C GLN A 95 -3.36 -18.29 8.76
N SER A 96 -2.45 -18.34 7.79
CA SER A 96 -1.23 -19.14 7.86
C SER A 96 -0.32 -18.72 9.02
N ALA A 97 -0.16 -17.42 9.25
CA ALA A 97 0.63 -16.90 10.37
C ALA A 97 0.01 -17.27 11.72
N ALA A 98 -1.32 -17.18 11.87
CA ALA A 98 -2.05 -17.56 13.09
C ALA A 98 -1.85 -19.05 13.43
N VAL A 99 -1.90 -19.94 12.42
CA VAL A 99 -1.60 -21.38 12.62
C VAL A 99 -0.16 -21.59 13.12
N ARG A 100 0.79 -20.82 12.60
CA ARG A 100 2.23 -20.93 12.95
C ARG A 100 2.62 -20.14 14.21
N ALA A 101 1.73 -19.35 14.80
CA ALA A 101 2.03 -18.42 15.90
C ALA A 101 2.78 -19.08 17.06
N ARG A 102 2.33 -20.27 17.50
CA ARG A 102 2.97 -21.03 18.60
C ARG A 102 4.40 -21.50 18.26
N MET A 103 4.70 -21.76 16.99
CA MET A 103 6.02 -22.22 16.54
C MET A 103 6.97 -21.04 16.31
N THR A 104 6.46 -19.90 15.86
CA THR A 104 7.28 -18.75 15.50
C THR A 104 7.50 -17.78 16.67
N GLY A 105 6.73 -17.91 17.75
CA GLY A 105 6.74 -16.98 18.89
C GLY A 105 6.18 -15.61 18.57
N ARG A 106 5.59 -15.42 17.36
CA ARG A 106 4.88 -14.20 16.98
C ARG A 106 3.42 -14.28 17.38
N ASP A 107 2.80 -13.13 17.62
CA ASP A 107 1.35 -13.08 17.84
C ASP A 107 0.63 -12.93 16.49
N PRO A 108 -0.55 -13.55 16.31
CA PRO A 108 -1.34 -13.35 15.11
C PRO A 108 -1.85 -11.91 15.06
N ALA A 109 -1.67 -11.23 13.92
CA ALA A 109 -2.11 -9.87 13.74
C ALA A 109 -3.55 -9.79 13.21
N LEU A 110 -4.35 -8.87 13.77
CA LEU A 110 -5.61 -8.43 13.19
C LEU A 110 -5.30 -7.52 12.00
N ILE A 111 -5.97 -7.75 10.86
CA ILE A 111 -5.75 -6.96 9.63
C ILE A 111 -6.90 -6.00 9.44
N VAL A 112 -6.59 -4.73 9.24
CA VAL A 112 -7.55 -3.68 8.87
C VAL A 112 -7.15 -3.11 7.52
N ALA A 113 -7.82 -3.55 6.46
CA ALA A 113 -7.62 -3.00 5.12
C ALA A 113 -8.50 -1.77 4.93
N VAL A 114 -7.87 -0.61 4.83
CA VAL A 114 -8.56 0.67 4.59
C VAL A 114 -8.69 0.86 3.09
N THR A 115 -9.93 1.01 2.61
CA THR A 115 -10.22 1.08 1.18
C THR A 115 -11.43 1.99 0.90
N TYR A 116 -11.74 2.16 -0.37
CA TYR A 116 -12.87 2.96 -0.82
C TYR A 116 -14.16 2.16 -0.81
N PRO A 117 -15.34 2.79 -0.74
CA PRO A 117 -16.62 2.13 -0.95
C PRO A 117 -16.62 1.35 -2.28
N GLU A 118 -17.45 0.31 -2.35
CA GLU A 118 -17.51 -0.53 -3.54
C GLU A 118 -17.90 0.31 -4.78
N GLY A 119 -17.16 0.14 -5.87
CA GLY A 119 -17.36 0.89 -7.12
C GLY A 119 -16.81 2.32 -7.11
N GLU A 120 -16.29 2.83 -5.99
CA GLU A 120 -15.74 4.20 -5.90
C GLU A 120 -14.22 4.29 -6.04
N PHE A 121 -13.53 3.15 -6.20
CA PHE A 121 -12.09 3.19 -6.41
C PHE A 121 -11.74 3.88 -7.73
N SER A 122 -10.85 4.86 -7.66
CA SER A 122 -10.20 5.45 -8.83
C SER A 122 -8.73 5.71 -8.55
N PHE A 123 -7.91 5.62 -9.60
CA PHE A 123 -6.49 5.96 -9.47
C PHE A 123 -6.27 7.42 -9.07
N ASP A 124 -7.07 8.34 -9.60
CA ASP A 124 -6.93 9.77 -9.31
C ASP A 124 -7.27 10.07 -7.85
N ARG A 125 -8.35 9.48 -7.31
CA ARG A 125 -8.71 9.59 -5.89
C ARG A 125 -7.61 9.00 -5.01
N ARG A 126 -7.10 7.81 -5.37
CA ARG A 126 -5.98 7.17 -4.67
C ARG A 126 -4.71 8.01 -4.67
N ILE A 127 -4.35 8.58 -5.81
CA ILE A 127 -3.16 9.44 -5.92
C ILE A 127 -3.32 10.65 -5.00
N ARG A 128 -4.46 11.34 -5.02
CA ARG A 128 -4.72 12.46 -4.12
C ARG A 128 -4.58 12.05 -2.66
N ASP A 129 -5.26 10.99 -2.26
CA ASP A 129 -5.39 10.59 -0.85
C ASP A 129 -4.07 9.99 -0.26
N LEU A 130 -3.17 9.52 -1.11
CA LEU A 130 -1.90 8.90 -0.69
C LEU A 130 -0.65 9.72 -1.05
N THR A 131 -0.80 10.97 -1.45
CA THR A 131 0.35 11.87 -1.68
C THR A 131 0.44 12.92 -0.57
N PRO A 132 1.62 13.14 0.03
CA PRO A 132 1.83 14.18 1.02
C PRO A 132 1.57 15.59 0.45
N PRO A 133 1.13 16.55 1.29
CA PRO A 133 1.19 17.95 0.93
C PRO A 133 2.59 18.34 0.51
N SER A 134 2.72 19.24 -0.47
CA SER A 134 4.04 19.70 -0.91
C SER A 134 4.76 20.43 0.22
N ASP A 135 6.05 20.16 0.36
CA ASP A 135 6.94 20.87 1.29
C ASP A 135 7.56 22.17 0.66
N ARG A 136 7.06 22.55 -0.51
CA ARG A 136 7.45 23.75 -1.28
C ARG A 136 6.25 24.30 -2.07
N ASP A 137 6.43 25.40 -2.77
CA ASP A 137 5.40 25.96 -3.66
C ASP A 137 5.18 25.02 -4.87
N GLY A 138 3.97 24.43 -4.96
CA GLY A 138 3.57 23.49 -6.00
C GLY A 138 4.24 22.12 -5.89
N TYR A 139 4.06 21.31 -6.94
CA TYR A 139 4.65 19.97 -7.06
C TYR A 139 5.52 19.86 -8.28
N ASP A 140 6.73 19.36 -8.09
CA ASP A 140 7.64 18.98 -9.18
C ASP A 140 7.50 17.47 -9.45
N MET A 141 6.77 17.16 -10.51
CA MET A 141 6.36 15.79 -10.84
C MET A 141 6.85 15.40 -12.24
N PRO A 142 7.43 14.21 -12.40
CA PRO A 142 7.80 13.72 -13.73
C PRO A 142 6.57 13.53 -14.62
N ALA A 143 6.75 13.63 -15.93
CA ALA A 143 5.70 13.35 -16.89
C ALA A 143 5.23 11.89 -16.76
N ARG A 144 3.89 11.66 -16.69
CA ARG A 144 3.32 10.31 -16.62
C ARG A 144 3.56 9.56 -17.94
N PRO A 145 3.85 8.24 -17.91
CA PRO A 145 4.05 7.45 -19.13
C PRO A 145 2.86 7.47 -20.10
N ASN A 146 1.63 7.59 -19.56
CA ASN A 146 0.40 7.68 -20.35
C ASN A 146 0.14 9.09 -20.91
N GLY A 147 1.00 10.08 -20.61
CA GLY A 147 0.87 11.46 -21.08
C GLY A 147 -0.26 12.28 -20.45
N LEU A 148 -1.01 11.72 -19.50
CA LEU A 148 -2.07 12.44 -18.80
C LEU A 148 -1.49 13.38 -17.72
N PRO A 149 -2.14 14.50 -17.41
CA PRO A 149 -1.76 15.36 -16.30
C PRO A 149 -1.88 14.61 -14.96
N TRP A 150 -1.14 15.07 -13.96
CA TRP A 150 -1.34 14.60 -12.60
C TRP A 150 -2.70 15.09 -12.08
N PRO A 151 -3.45 14.25 -11.35
CA PRO A 151 -4.66 14.69 -10.66
C PRO A 151 -4.31 15.58 -9.47
N GLU A 152 -5.32 15.97 -8.69
CA GLU A 152 -5.12 16.61 -7.39
C GLU A 152 -4.20 15.77 -6.50
N LEU A 153 -3.32 16.42 -5.75
CA LEU A 153 -2.32 15.82 -4.86
C LEU A 153 -2.48 16.37 -3.43
N GLY A 154 -1.83 15.76 -2.45
CA GLY A 154 -1.65 16.35 -1.12
C GLY A 154 -2.66 15.96 -0.06
N GLY A 155 -3.43 14.88 -0.26
CA GLY A 155 -4.47 14.45 0.69
C GLY A 155 -4.01 13.49 1.80
N ALA A 156 -2.72 13.11 1.84
CA ALA A 156 -2.24 12.07 2.77
C ALA A 156 -2.40 12.45 4.24
N ASP A 157 -2.20 13.71 4.60
CA ASP A 157 -2.42 14.16 5.98
C ASP A 157 -3.87 13.97 6.44
N ALA A 158 -4.83 14.36 5.61
CA ALA A 158 -6.25 14.17 5.92
C ALA A 158 -6.64 12.68 5.98
N TRP A 159 -5.97 11.84 5.18
CA TRP A 159 -6.15 10.38 5.22
C TRP A 159 -5.59 9.78 6.52
N LEU A 160 -4.39 10.19 6.93
CA LEU A 160 -3.77 9.79 8.21
C LEU A 160 -4.58 10.30 9.41
N ASP A 161 -5.06 11.55 9.39
CA ASP A 161 -5.92 12.09 10.43
C ASP A 161 -7.19 11.25 10.64
N MET A 162 -7.81 10.79 9.56
CA MET A 162 -8.97 9.89 9.65
C MET A 162 -8.59 8.53 10.24
N ILE A 163 -7.43 7.97 9.87
CA ILE A 163 -6.98 6.70 10.44
C ILE A 163 -6.74 6.85 11.93
N GLU A 164 -6.01 7.89 12.34
CA GLU A 164 -5.64 8.11 13.75
C GLU A 164 -6.85 8.47 14.63
N ASN A 165 -7.73 9.35 14.15
CA ASN A 165 -8.78 9.93 14.99
C ASN A 165 -10.14 9.20 14.89
N ASP A 166 -10.38 8.44 13.81
CA ASP A 166 -11.67 7.79 13.60
C ASP A 166 -11.54 6.26 13.52
N ILE A 167 -10.61 5.75 12.68
CA ILE A 167 -10.52 4.30 12.43
C ILE A 167 -9.90 3.57 13.61
N LYS A 168 -8.77 4.01 14.15
CA LYS A 168 -8.12 3.37 15.29
C LYS A 168 -9.05 3.31 16.51
N PRO A 169 -9.71 4.39 16.95
CA PRO A 169 -10.67 4.32 18.05
C PRO A 169 -11.85 3.38 17.76
N PHE A 170 -12.34 3.34 16.52
CA PHE A 170 -13.39 2.42 16.12
C PHE A 170 -12.92 0.96 16.25
N VAL A 171 -11.72 0.66 15.76
CA VAL A 171 -11.14 -0.70 15.82
C VAL A 171 -10.95 -1.13 17.27
N ALA A 172 -10.40 -0.26 18.13
CA ALA A 172 -10.21 -0.54 19.56
C ALA A 172 -11.53 -0.78 20.31
N ALA A 173 -12.59 -0.07 19.93
CA ALA A 173 -13.90 -0.25 20.55
C ALA A 173 -14.64 -1.56 20.12
N HIS A 174 -14.29 -2.15 18.98
CA HIS A 174 -15.03 -3.27 18.39
C HIS A 174 -14.24 -4.57 18.33
N PHE A 175 -12.92 -4.54 18.52
CA PHE A 175 -12.05 -5.71 18.42
C PHE A 175 -11.05 -5.74 19.59
N PRO A 176 -10.65 -6.92 20.07
CA PRO A 176 -9.67 -7.06 21.14
C PRO A 176 -8.26 -6.81 20.62
N VAL A 177 -7.84 -5.54 20.54
CA VAL A 177 -6.56 -5.12 19.99
C VAL A 177 -5.60 -4.57 21.04
N ASP A 178 -4.31 -4.65 20.77
CA ASP A 178 -3.23 -4.02 21.53
C ASP A 178 -2.86 -2.70 20.84
N GLU A 179 -3.37 -1.59 21.38
CA GLU A 179 -3.14 -0.24 20.88
C GLU A 179 -1.67 0.22 20.97
N THR A 180 -0.80 -0.56 21.62
CA THR A 180 0.66 -0.30 21.68
C THR A 180 1.44 -1.09 20.62
N ARG A 181 0.74 -1.77 19.68
CA ARG A 181 1.31 -2.61 18.64
C ARG A 181 0.59 -2.42 17.32
N GLU A 182 0.58 -1.19 16.85
CA GLU A 182 -0.07 -0.79 15.61
C GLU A 182 0.95 -0.61 14.49
N THR A 183 0.76 -1.31 13.37
CA THR A 183 1.64 -1.26 12.20
C THR A 183 0.90 -0.65 11.01
N LEU A 184 1.51 0.34 10.36
CA LEU A 184 1.02 0.89 9.09
C LEU A 184 1.75 0.22 7.93
N TRP A 185 1.00 -0.35 6.98
CA TRP A 185 1.51 -1.00 5.77
C TRP A 185 1.04 -0.26 4.51
N GLY A 186 1.91 -0.11 3.52
CA GLY A 186 1.54 0.45 2.23
C GLY A 186 2.51 0.11 1.11
N HIS A 187 1.98 0.10 -0.14
CA HIS A 187 2.74 -0.16 -1.35
C HIS A 187 2.71 1.05 -2.29
N SER A 188 3.81 1.36 -2.96
CA SER A 188 3.91 2.43 -3.96
C SER A 188 3.61 3.81 -3.34
N PHE A 189 2.57 4.53 -3.77
CA PHE A 189 2.08 5.73 -3.07
C PHE A 189 1.68 5.43 -1.62
N GLY A 190 1.08 4.25 -1.34
CA GLY A 190 0.83 3.82 0.03
C GLY A 190 2.12 3.65 0.84
N GLY A 191 3.17 3.07 0.23
CA GLY A 191 4.50 2.97 0.86
C GLY A 191 5.15 4.34 1.12
N MET A 192 4.94 5.29 0.23
CA MET A 192 5.32 6.69 0.42
C MET A 192 4.57 7.32 1.60
N THR A 193 3.25 7.13 1.69
CA THR A 193 2.44 7.61 2.82
C THR A 193 2.90 7.01 4.15
N VAL A 194 3.29 5.73 4.16
CA VAL A 194 3.87 5.06 5.34
C VAL A 194 5.14 5.78 5.80
N LEU A 195 6.05 6.11 4.88
CA LEU A 195 7.28 6.84 5.22
C LEU A 195 6.99 8.28 5.63
N HIS A 196 6.03 8.95 4.98
CA HIS A 196 5.56 10.27 5.39
C HIS A 196 5.05 10.25 6.84
N ALA A 197 4.20 9.28 7.20
CA ALA A 197 3.73 9.11 8.57
C ALA A 197 4.90 8.88 9.55
N ALA A 198 5.87 8.04 9.20
CA ALA A 198 7.04 7.77 10.04
C ALA A 198 7.91 9.01 10.31
N PHE A 199 8.04 9.91 9.34
CA PHE A 199 8.92 11.08 9.43
C PHE A 199 8.20 12.35 9.92
N ALA A 200 6.96 12.57 9.47
CA ALA A 200 6.21 13.79 9.78
C ALA A 200 5.32 13.64 11.03
N ARG A 201 4.96 12.40 11.41
CA ARG A 201 4.06 12.10 12.53
C ARG A 201 4.67 11.02 13.44
N PRO A 202 5.84 11.25 14.04
CA PRO A 202 6.49 10.25 14.88
C PRO A 202 5.59 9.87 16.04
N GLY A 203 5.37 8.57 16.23
CA GLY A 203 4.47 8.03 17.27
C GLY A 203 3.02 7.81 16.82
N ALA A 204 2.66 8.12 15.56
CA ALA A 204 1.35 7.78 15.02
C ALA A 204 1.13 6.25 14.94
N PHE A 205 2.20 5.49 14.72
CA PHE A 205 2.20 4.01 14.72
C PHE A 205 3.47 3.49 15.40
N ASP A 206 3.38 2.24 15.93
CA ASP A 206 4.50 1.59 16.61
C ASP A 206 5.48 0.93 15.65
N ALA A 207 5.04 0.67 14.41
CA ALA A 207 5.87 0.09 13.35
C ALA A 207 5.37 0.47 11.95
N TYR A 208 6.25 0.39 10.96
CA TYR A 208 5.98 0.79 9.59
C TYR A 208 6.46 -0.25 8.59
N VAL A 209 5.68 -0.51 7.54
CA VAL A 209 6.04 -1.41 6.42
C VAL A 209 5.84 -0.65 5.11
N ALA A 210 6.93 -0.18 4.53
CA ALA A 210 6.93 0.58 3.27
C ALA A 210 7.42 -0.31 2.12
N VAL A 211 6.53 -0.66 1.21
CA VAL A 211 6.81 -1.54 0.06
C VAL A 211 6.93 -0.70 -1.20
N SER A 212 8.07 -0.77 -1.88
CA SER A 212 8.35 -0.02 -3.11
C SER A 212 7.88 1.43 -3.04
N PRO A 213 8.29 2.18 -2.00
CA PRO A 213 7.80 3.54 -1.79
C PRO A 213 8.18 4.47 -2.95
N SER A 214 7.25 5.32 -3.39
CA SER A 214 7.44 6.29 -4.49
C SER A 214 8.32 7.47 -4.05
N LEU A 215 9.60 7.20 -3.74
CA LEU A 215 10.56 8.18 -3.20
C LEU A 215 10.95 9.30 -4.18
N TRP A 216 10.63 9.12 -5.47
CA TRP A 216 10.81 10.12 -6.53
C TRP A 216 9.79 11.26 -6.48
N PHE A 217 8.68 11.08 -5.73
CA PHE A 217 7.60 12.05 -5.62
C PHE A 217 8.12 13.44 -5.23
N ASN A 218 7.60 14.47 -5.93
CA ASN A 218 7.90 15.88 -5.69
C ASN A 218 9.40 16.13 -5.53
N ASP A 219 10.17 15.67 -6.52
CA ASP A 219 11.64 15.78 -6.56
C ASP A 219 12.30 15.30 -5.24
N GLY A 220 11.92 14.10 -4.80
CA GLY A 220 12.50 13.47 -3.60
C GLY A 220 12.08 14.11 -2.27
N GLN A 221 10.83 14.57 -2.14
CA GLN A 221 10.31 15.15 -0.89
C GLN A 221 10.54 14.26 0.33
N LEU A 222 10.30 12.95 0.20
CA LEU A 222 10.49 12.02 1.33
C LEU A 222 11.94 11.96 1.84
N MET A 223 12.91 12.14 0.96
CA MET A 223 14.30 12.24 1.36
C MET A 223 14.56 13.52 2.18
N ARG A 224 13.91 14.63 1.83
CA ARG A 224 13.97 15.88 2.61
C ARG A 224 13.28 15.73 3.97
N GLU A 225 12.13 15.05 4.02
CA GLU A 225 11.43 14.74 5.27
C GLU A 225 12.29 13.85 6.18
N ALA A 226 12.88 12.79 5.64
CA ALA A 226 13.79 11.91 6.36
C ALA A 226 14.98 12.71 6.95
N LYS A 227 15.63 13.55 6.15
CA LYS A 227 16.74 14.38 6.64
C LYS A 227 16.33 15.31 7.78
N ARG A 228 15.14 15.94 7.71
CA ARG A 228 14.63 16.79 8.79
C ARG A 228 14.37 15.95 10.05
N PHE A 229 13.66 14.83 9.91
CA PHE A 229 13.35 13.93 11.01
C PHE A 229 14.63 13.40 11.69
N LEU A 230 15.59 12.89 10.93
CA LEU A 230 16.83 12.33 11.45
C LEU A 230 17.77 13.38 12.03
N GLY A 231 17.64 14.64 11.63
CA GLY A 231 18.38 15.78 12.18
C GLY A 231 17.90 16.25 13.56
N THR A 232 16.76 15.77 14.05
CA THR A 232 16.26 16.10 15.40
C THR A 232 16.74 15.07 16.43
N PRO A 233 16.89 15.46 17.73
CA PRO A 233 17.31 14.52 18.77
C PRO A 233 16.41 13.29 18.86
N ALA A 234 16.99 12.12 19.06
CA ALA A 234 16.24 10.89 19.30
C ALA A 234 15.54 10.95 20.66
N SER A 235 14.29 10.47 20.72
CA SER A 235 13.53 10.28 21.94
C SER A 235 12.90 8.88 21.93
N GLY A 236 13.08 8.12 22.99
CA GLY A 236 12.53 6.77 23.10
C GLY A 236 13.34 5.70 22.35
N LYS A 237 12.71 4.55 22.12
CA LYS A 237 13.28 3.45 21.34
C LYS A 237 13.21 3.74 19.84
N PRO A 238 14.16 3.22 19.03
CA PRO A 238 14.06 3.30 17.58
C PRO A 238 12.77 2.64 17.08
N VAL A 239 12.07 3.33 16.18
CA VAL A 239 10.81 2.82 15.59
C VAL A 239 11.13 1.77 14.53
N PRO A 240 10.54 0.58 14.57
CA PRO A 240 10.75 -0.45 13.59
C PRO A 240 10.21 -0.05 12.21
N LEU A 241 11.04 -0.16 11.18
CA LEU A 241 10.70 0.06 9.79
C LEU A 241 11.16 -1.11 8.93
N LEU A 242 10.22 -1.82 8.30
CA LEU A 242 10.50 -2.74 7.21
C LEU A 242 10.31 -2.00 5.89
N MET A 243 11.39 -1.84 5.12
CA MET A 243 11.34 -1.29 3.77
C MET A 243 11.72 -2.37 2.76
N MET A 244 10.90 -2.55 1.73
CA MET A 244 11.13 -3.57 0.69
C MET A 244 11.03 -2.95 -0.70
N ALA A 245 11.78 -3.49 -1.65
CA ALA A 245 11.65 -3.14 -3.08
C ALA A 245 11.86 -4.37 -3.97
N GLY A 246 11.23 -4.38 -5.13
CA GLY A 246 11.45 -5.39 -6.15
C GLY A 246 12.75 -5.13 -6.93
N GLY A 247 13.58 -6.15 -7.07
CA GLY A 247 14.90 -6.03 -7.73
C GLY A 247 14.82 -5.76 -9.25
N ALA A 248 13.66 -5.95 -9.87
CA ALA A 248 13.43 -5.69 -11.29
C ALA A 248 12.73 -4.34 -11.58
N GLU A 249 12.40 -3.52 -10.55
CA GLU A 249 11.59 -2.30 -10.73
C GLU A 249 12.22 -1.22 -11.62
N GLN A 250 13.54 -1.19 -11.77
CA GLN A 250 14.23 -0.26 -12.68
C GLN A 250 14.49 -0.86 -14.06
N SER A 251 14.14 -2.11 -14.30
CA SER A 251 14.25 -2.77 -15.60
C SER A 251 12.93 -2.72 -16.35
N LEU A 252 12.99 -2.60 -17.68
CA LEU A 252 11.79 -2.74 -18.50
C LEU A 252 11.31 -4.19 -18.51
N ASP A 253 10.01 -4.39 -18.33
CA ASP A 253 9.36 -5.66 -18.57
C ASP A 253 9.30 -5.99 -20.06
N ASP A 254 9.06 -7.26 -20.41
CA ASP A 254 9.06 -7.68 -21.81
C ASP A 254 7.93 -7.05 -22.64
N TRP A 255 6.78 -6.75 -22.03
CA TRP A 255 5.71 -6.04 -22.70
C TRP A 255 6.05 -4.56 -22.89
N GLU A 256 6.72 -3.91 -21.93
CA GLU A 256 7.18 -2.52 -22.03
C GLU A 256 8.23 -2.37 -23.14
N LYS A 257 9.17 -3.33 -23.25
CA LYS A 257 10.18 -3.36 -24.32
C LYS A 257 9.56 -3.45 -25.72
N ARG A 258 8.41 -4.14 -25.85
CA ARG A 258 7.68 -4.32 -27.10
C ARG A 258 6.66 -3.22 -27.39
N SER A 259 6.41 -2.33 -26.44
CA SER A 259 5.47 -1.21 -26.58
C SER A 259 6.02 -0.15 -27.53
N GLU A 260 5.15 0.51 -28.29
CA GLU A 260 5.48 1.73 -29.06
C GLU A 260 5.93 2.88 -28.14
N HIS A 261 5.70 2.77 -26.83
CA HIS A 261 6.09 3.73 -25.79
C HIS A 261 7.27 3.26 -24.95
N ALA A 262 8.07 2.30 -25.41
CA ALA A 262 9.19 1.73 -24.67
C ALA A 262 10.16 2.79 -24.13
N ASP A 263 10.45 3.84 -24.90
CA ASP A 263 11.33 4.92 -24.48
C ASP A 263 10.73 5.77 -23.33
N ARG A 264 9.41 5.96 -23.32
CA ARG A 264 8.73 6.65 -22.21
C ARG A 264 8.78 5.83 -20.92
N PHE A 265 8.57 4.51 -21.01
CA PHE A 265 8.71 3.61 -19.86
C PHE A 265 10.16 3.58 -19.36
N ARG A 266 11.14 3.57 -20.25
CA ARG A 266 12.55 3.63 -19.90
C ARG A 266 12.86 4.92 -19.15
N ALA A 267 12.54 6.07 -19.72
CA ALA A 267 12.74 7.37 -19.10
C ALA A 267 12.02 7.47 -17.73
N TRP A 268 10.82 6.93 -17.63
CA TRP A 268 10.07 6.86 -16.37
C TRP A 268 10.83 6.06 -15.30
N LYS A 269 11.30 4.85 -15.63
CA LYS A 269 12.01 3.98 -14.67
C LYS A 269 13.40 4.53 -14.30
N GLU A 270 14.09 5.16 -15.26
CA GLU A 270 15.38 5.81 -15.04
C GLU A 270 15.26 7.05 -14.14
N ASN A 271 14.26 7.89 -14.39
CA ASN A 271 14.03 9.12 -13.60
C ASN A 271 13.54 8.78 -12.18
N ASN A 272 12.66 7.80 -12.03
CA ASN A 272 12.07 7.45 -10.74
C ASN A 272 13.04 6.69 -9.83
N ARG A 273 14.06 6.03 -10.37
CA ARG A 273 15.12 5.36 -9.60
C ARG A 273 14.61 4.57 -8.38
N MET A 274 13.53 3.79 -8.54
CA MET A 274 12.84 3.13 -7.43
C MET A 274 13.80 2.42 -6.47
N ILE A 275 14.69 1.57 -7.00
CA ILE A 275 15.68 0.84 -6.22
C ILE A 275 16.79 1.78 -5.72
N GLY A 276 17.27 2.70 -6.57
CA GLY A 276 18.31 3.65 -6.21
C GLY A 276 17.90 4.52 -5.04
N ASN A 277 16.72 5.14 -5.11
CA ASN A 277 16.23 6.00 -4.05
C ASN A 277 15.95 5.22 -2.75
N ALA A 278 15.49 3.96 -2.85
CA ALA A 278 15.32 3.11 -1.66
C ALA A 278 16.66 2.80 -0.97
N ARG A 279 17.72 2.52 -1.75
CA ARG A 279 19.08 2.34 -1.22
C ARG A 279 19.63 3.63 -0.60
N ASP A 280 19.43 4.77 -1.26
CA ASP A 280 19.89 6.07 -0.77
C ASP A 280 19.23 6.41 0.59
N LEU A 281 17.91 6.12 0.74
CA LEU A 281 17.20 6.30 2.00
C LEU A 281 17.67 5.32 3.07
N ALA A 282 17.87 4.05 2.72
CA ALA A 282 18.38 3.04 3.66
C ALA A 282 19.76 3.45 4.20
N ALA A 283 20.68 3.84 3.31
CA ALA A 283 22.01 4.31 3.70
C ALA A 283 21.96 5.55 4.60
N LEU A 284 21.09 6.51 4.32
CA LEU A 284 20.88 7.68 5.16
C LEU A 284 20.40 7.31 6.58
N ILE A 285 19.46 6.36 6.68
CA ILE A 285 18.95 5.88 7.98
C ILE A 285 20.04 5.13 8.74
N GLU A 286 20.80 4.26 8.08
CA GLU A 286 21.91 3.52 8.70
C GLU A 286 22.99 4.46 9.21
N GLU A 287 23.36 5.48 8.43
CA GLU A 287 24.41 6.45 8.80
C GLU A 287 23.98 7.38 9.94
N LYS A 288 22.74 7.89 9.89
CA LYS A 288 22.31 9.02 10.76
C LYS A 288 21.10 8.72 11.62
N GLY A 289 20.41 7.62 11.37
CA GLY A 289 19.08 7.37 11.90
C GLY A 289 18.95 6.17 12.82
N ALA A 290 20.00 5.39 13.07
CA ALA A 290 19.93 4.14 13.85
C ALA A 290 19.38 4.32 15.28
N ALA A 291 19.53 5.51 15.87
CA ALA A 291 18.94 5.82 17.16
C ALA A 291 17.42 6.13 17.11
N ARG A 292 16.85 6.32 15.93
CA ARG A 292 15.44 6.69 15.71
C ARG A 292 14.64 5.66 14.95
N ILE A 293 15.28 4.92 14.06
CA ILE A 293 14.66 3.91 13.20
C ILE A 293 15.46 2.61 13.26
N ALA A 294 14.80 1.52 13.64
CA ALA A 294 15.31 0.17 13.51
C ALA A 294 14.93 -0.35 12.11
N LEU A 295 15.80 -0.10 11.12
CA LEU A 295 15.56 -0.43 9.72
C LEU A 295 15.84 -1.90 9.44
N THR A 296 14.89 -2.57 8.75
CA THR A 296 15.12 -3.78 7.96
C THR A 296 14.86 -3.42 6.50
N PHE A 297 15.87 -3.59 5.64
CA PHE A 297 15.77 -3.25 4.22
C PHE A 297 16.05 -4.46 3.34
N ASP A 298 15.10 -4.83 2.47
CA ASP A 298 15.18 -5.96 1.57
C ASP A 298 14.91 -5.56 0.11
N ILE A 299 15.79 -5.97 -0.80
CA ILE A 299 15.55 -5.96 -2.24
C ILE A 299 15.31 -7.40 -2.67
N VAL A 300 14.10 -7.69 -3.17
CA VAL A 300 13.73 -9.05 -3.56
C VAL A 300 14.05 -9.27 -5.04
N PRO A 301 15.03 -10.13 -5.38
CA PRO A 301 15.44 -10.34 -6.76
C PRO A 301 14.31 -10.83 -7.66
N GLY A 302 14.29 -10.37 -8.92
CA GLY A 302 13.36 -10.84 -9.94
C GLY A 302 11.92 -10.36 -9.83
N LEU A 303 11.55 -9.65 -8.76
CA LEU A 303 10.22 -9.08 -8.61
C LEU A 303 10.17 -7.65 -9.13
N ASP A 304 9.11 -7.34 -9.88
CA ASP A 304 8.77 -6.00 -10.34
C ASP A 304 7.89 -5.26 -9.32
N HIS A 305 7.46 -4.04 -9.69
CA HIS A 305 6.63 -3.18 -8.84
C HIS A 305 5.27 -3.79 -8.46
N GLY A 306 4.72 -4.66 -9.28
CA GLY A 306 3.45 -5.34 -9.02
C GLY A 306 3.61 -6.63 -8.20
N SER A 307 4.55 -7.47 -8.60
CA SER A 307 4.77 -8.80 -8.02
C SER A 307 5.40 -8.78 -6.63
N ILE A 308 6.13 -7.71 -6.27
CA ILE A 308 6.71 -7.54 -4.92
C ILE A 308 5.64 -7.66 -3.81
N ARG A 309 4.39 -7.30 -4.08
CA ARG A 309 3.29 -7.39 -3.11
C ARG A 309 3.10 -8.81 -2.57
N GLY A 310 3.30 -9.82 -3.44
CA GLY A 310 3.23 -11.23 -3.03
C GLY A 310 4.26 -11.65 -1.99
N ALA A 311 5.46 -11.06 -2.02
CA ALA A 311 6.50 -11.28 -1.01
C ALA A 311 6.34 -10.38 0.22
N ALA A 312 5.81 -9.17 0.02
CA ALA A 312 5.73 -8.16 1.07
C ALA A 312 4.57 -8.37 2.04
N VAL A 313 3.43 -8.90 1.58
CA VAL A 313 2.27 -9.15 2.45
C VAL A 313 2.62 -10.14 3.58
N PRO A 314 3.15 -11.35 3.33
CA PRO A 314 3.51 -12.27 4.42
C PRO A 314 4.61 -11.70 5.32
N ARG A 315 5.59 -10.99 4.78
CA ARG A 315 6.65 -10.34 5.56
C ARG A 315 6.10 -9.24 6.46
N GLY A 316 5.15 -8.44 5.96
CA GLY A 316 4.49 -7.39 6.73
C GLY A 316 3.63 -7.95 7.88
N ILE A 317 2.92 -9.06 7.65
CA ILE A 317 2.15 -9.74 8.69
C ILE A 317 3.05 -10.31 9.78
N ASP A 318 4.12 -11.00 9.39
CA ASP A 318 5.11 -11.53 10.34
C ASP A 318 5.77 -10.40 11.14
N PHE A 319 6.09 -9.27 10.50
CA PHE A 319 6.66 -8.09 11.12
C PHE A 319 5.70 -7.43 12.14
N ALA A 320 4.41 -7.32 11.81
CA ALA A 320 3.41 -6.81 12.75
C ALA A 320 3.21 -7.73 13.97
N GLY A 321 3.35 -9.03 13.80
CA GLY A 321 3.22 -10.05 14.86
C GLY A 321 4.44 -10.17 15.78
N GLU A 322 5.58 -9.52 15.48
CA GLU A 322 6.79 -9.58 16.32
C GLU A 322 6.54 -9.00 17.71
N ARG A 323 7.05 -9.67 18.74
CA ARG A 323 7.06 -9.16 20.13
C ARG A 323 8.26 -8.22 20.29
N ARG A 324 8.00 -6.95 20.55
CA ARG A 324 9.02 -5.90 20.63
C ARG A 324 9.10 -5.30 22.02
#